data_30c64953dfee3caa5600bcc7108ef782
#
_entry.id   30c64953dfee3caa5600bcc7108ef782
#
_cell.length_a   1.000
_cell.length_b   1.000
_cell.length_c   1.000
_cell.angle_alpha   90.00
_cell.angle_beta   90.00
_cell.angle_gamma   90.00
#
_symmetry.space_group_name_H-M   'P 1'
#
loop_
_entity.id
_entity.type
_entity.pdbx_description
1 polymer ?
#
loop_
_entity_poly.entity_id
_entity_poly.type
_entity_poly.pdbx_seq_one_letter_code
_entity_poly.pdbx_strand_id
1 'polypeptide(L)'
;MALKHAKSGEVVDLRPLGDKLKSTKTTAIIKAEHFEAIRLVVQAGVTIPKHEVSGNLMLHCLEGHVRLGLSNGDIDLKAGEWVFLDRSEDHS
;
A
#
# COMPACT_ATOMS: atom_id res chain seq x y z
N MET A 1 -16.63 -9.81 9.25
CA MET A 1 -17.01 -8.46 9.70
C MET A 1 -16.54 -7.44 8.68
N ALA A 2 -17.44 -6.59 8.25
CA ALA A 2 -17.07 -5.54 7.30
C ALA A 2 -16.14 -4.53 7.97
N LEU A 3 -15.07 -4.17 7.27
CA LEU A 3 -14.14 -3.16 7.75
C LEU A 3 -14.74 -1.78 7.53
N LYS A 4 -14.62 -0.96 8.54
CA LYS A 4 -15.21 0.37 8.54
C LYS A 4 -14.26 1.35 7.85
N HIS A 5 -14.75 2.00 6.81
CA HIS A 5 -13.99 3.07 6.16
C HIS A 5 -13.95 4.32 7.04
N ALA A 6 -12.90 5.09 6.87
CA ALA A 6 -12.77 6.37 7.56
C ALA A 6 -13.85 7.35 7.11
N LYS A 7 -14.32 8.16 8.04
CA LYS A 7 -15.30 9.20 7.77
C LYS A 7 -14.60 10.55 7.67
N SER A 8 -15.27 11.49 7.02
CA SER A 8 -14.75 12.86 6.93
C SER A 8 -14.38 13.39 8.32
N GLY A 9 -13.16 13.87 8.44
CA GLY A 9 -12.65 14.42 9.71
C GLY A 9 -12.13 13.41 10.70
N GLU A 10 -12.25 12.14 10.40
CA GLU A 10 -11.76 11.08 11.28
C GLU A 10 -10.24 10.92 11.13
N VAL A 11 -9.54 10.85 12.26
CA VAL A 11 -8.09 10.62 12.26
C VAL A 11 -7.83 9.12 12.20
N VAL A 12 -6.99 8.69 11.27
CA VAL A 12 -6.60 7.30 11.11
C VAL A 12 -5.15 7.13 11.54
N ASP A 13 -4.89 6.18 12.42
CA ASP A 13 -3.54 5.89 12.90
C ASP A 13 -2.84 4.95 11.92
N LEU A 14 -1.77 5.42 11.29
CA LEU A 14 -0.97 4.64 10.34
C LEU A 14 0.42 4.31 10.87
N ARG A 15 0.62 4.40 12.19
CA ARG A 15 1.90 4.01 12.78
C ARG A 15 2.22 2.55 12.46
N PRO A 16 3.50 2.17 12.46
CA PRO A 16 3.89 0.79 12.22
C PRO A 16 3.14 -0.19 13.12
N LEU A 17 2.78 -1.34 12.56
CA LEU A 17 2.04 -2.37 13.28
C LEU A 17 2.91 -3.18 14.23
N GLY A 18 4.21 -3.26 13.94
CA GLY A 18 5.13 -4.05 14.75
C GLY A 18 4.70 -5.51 14.82
N ASP A 19 4.55 -6.04 16.02
CA ASP A 19 4.17 -7.44 16.23
C ASP A 19 2.77 -7.78 15.72
N LYS A 20 1.91 -6.79 15.51
CA LYS A 20 0.56 -6.99 14.99
C LYS A 20 0.53 -7.24 13.50
N LEU A 21 1.63 -7.00 12.79
CA LEU A 21 1.68 -7.14 11.34
C LEU A 21 1.31 -8.56 10.89
N LYS A 22 1.77 -9.57 11.61
CA LYS A 22 1.51 -10.98 11.27
C LYS A 22 0.04 -11.33 11.29
N SER A 23 -0.75 -10.66 12.11
CA SER A 23 -2.18 -10.93 12.27
C SER A 23 -3.06 -9.88 11.59
N THR A 24 -2.47 -8.90 10.93
CA THR A 24 -3.22 -7.84 10.28
C THR A 24 -3.32 -8.10 8.78
N LYS A 25 -4.47 -7.82 8.21
CA LYS A 25 -4.71 -7.97 6.77
C LYS A 25 -4.76 -6.61 6.11
N THR A 26 -4.51 -6.60 4.81
CA THR A 26 -4.69 -5.42 3.99
C THR A 26 -6.10 -4.86 4.19
N THR A 27 -6.20 -3.56 4.37
CA THR A 27 -7.44 -2.88 4.71
C THR A 27 -7.61 -1.63 3.86
N ALA A 28 -8.77 -1.47 3.24
CA ALA A 28 -9.12 -0.20 2.61
C ALA A 28 -9.44 0.82 3.70
N ILE A 29 -8.69 1.91 3.75
CA ILE A 29 -8.90 3.00 4.69
C ILE A 29 -10.11 3.82 4.26
N ILE A 30 -10.14 4.15 2.97
CA ILE A 30 -11.26 4.87 2.37
C ILE A 30 -11.35 4.52 0.89
N LYS A 31 -12.59 4.48 0.39
CA LYS A 31 -12.84 4.38 -1.04
C LYS A 31 -13.77 5.52 -1.41
N ALA A 32 -13.20 6.61 -1.86
CA ALA A 32 -13.93 7.82 -2.22
C ALA A 32 -14.16 7.88 -3.73
N GLU A 33 -14.87 8.90 -4.18
CA GLU A 33 -15.23 9.05 -5.59
C GLU A 33 -14.01 9.19 -6.51
N HIS A 34 -12.99 9.93 -6.06
CA HIS A 34 -11.83 10.27 -6.88
C HIS A 34 -10.52 9.65 -6.41
N PHE A 35 -10.53 8.92 -5.32
CA PHE A 35 -9.32 8.24 -4.84
C PHE A 35 -9.68 7.13 -3.87
N GLU A 36 -8.71 6.26 -3.66
CA GLU A 36 -8.80 5.17 -2.68
C GLU A 36 -7.50 5.12 -1.90
N ALA A 37 -7.59 4.93 -0.60
CA ALA A 37 -6.41 4.74 0.25
C ALA A 37 -6.50 3.37 0.90
N ILE A 38 -5.42 2.59 0.76
CA ILE A 38 -5.34 1.22 1.26
C ILE A 38 -4.11 1.09 2.13
N ARG A 39 -4.24 0.46 3.29
CA ARG A 39 -3.10 -0.03 4.03
C ARG A 39 -2.78 -1.43 3.55
N LEU A 40 -1.73 -1.55 2.76
CA LEU A 40 -1.29 -2.82 2.21
C LEU A 40 -0.41 -3.53 3.21
N VAL A 41 -0.79 -4.74 3.61
CA VAL A 41 0.01 -5.55 4.54
C VAL A 41 0.54 -6.74 3.75
N VAL A 42 1.87 -6.81 3.62
CA VAL A 42 2.55 -7.90 2.91
C VAL A 42 3.42 -8.64 3.89
N GLN A 43 3.14 -9.91 4.08
CA GLN A 43 3.93 -10.76 4.96
C GLN A 43 5.29 -11.06 4.30
N ALA A 44 6.32 -11.28 5.13
CA ALA A 44 7.64 -11.59 4.65
C ALA A 44 7.61 -12.81 3.73
N GLY A 45 8.29 -12.70 2.59
CA GLY A 45 8.38 -13.78 1.60
C GLY A 45 7.18 -13.91 0.68
N VAL A 46 6.14 -13.11 0.88
CA VAL A 46 4.95 -13.15 0.02
C VAL A 46 5.14 -12.21 -1.16
N THR A 47 4.80 -12.70 -2.35
CA THR A 47 4.84 -11.89 -3.57
C THR A 47 3.44 -11.61 -4.05
N ILE A 48 3.16 -10.34 -4.33
CA ILE A 48 1.89 -9.94 -4.91
C ILE A 48 2.05 -9.95 -6.44
N PRO A 49 1.18 -10.64 -7.18
CA PRO A 49 1.29 -10.69 -8.63
C PRO A 49 1.20 -9.31 -9.27
N LYS A 50 1.80 -9.19 -10.45
CA LYS A 50 1.72 -7.98 -11.26
C LYS A 50 0.26 -7.63 -11.52
N HIS A 51 -0.06 -6.36 -11.38
CA HIS A 51 -1.40 -5.86 -11.65
C HIS A 51 -1.33 -4.44 -12.19
N GLU A 52 -2.41 -4.01 -12.77
CA GLU A 52 -2.56 -2.67 -13.31
C GLU A 52 -3.59 -1.89 -12.49
N VAL A 53 -3.36 -0.62 -12.34
CA VAL A 53 -4.36 0.32 -11.82
C VAL A 53 -4.68 1.35 -12.90
N SER A 54 -5.91 1.78 -12.94
CA SER A 54 -6.37 2.69 -13.98
C SER A 54 -5.96 4.14 -13.76
N GLY A 55 -5.36 4.45 -12.63
CA GLY A 55 -4.96 5.82 -12.28
C GLY A 55 -3.53 5.88 -11.75
N ASN A 56 -3.16 7.08 -11.36
CA ASN A 56 -1.87 7.29 -10.68
C ASN A 56 -1.90 6.66 -9.30
N LEU A 57 -0.72 6.23 -8.86
CA LEU A 57 -0.56 5.53 -7.59
C LEU A 57 0.62 6.12 -6.84
N MET A 58 0.50 6.23 -5.54
CA MET A 58 1.66 6.48 -4.69
C MET A 58 1.73 5.37 -3.64
N LEU A 59 2.95 5.01 -3.27
CA LEU A 59 3.20 4.07 -2.17
C LEU A 59 4.08 4.74 -1.14
N HIS A 60 3.72 4.56 0.11
CA HIS A 60 4.53 5.01 1.23
C HIS A 60 4.81 3.79 2.11
N CYS A 61 6.07 3.41 2.25
CA CYS A 61 6.45 2.30 3.10
C CYS A 61 6.45 2.76 4.56
N LEU A 62 5.53 2.23 5.35
CA LEU A 62 5.40 2.63 6.75
C LEU A 62 6.35 1.86 7.65
N GLU A 63 6.66 0.61 7.29
CA GLU A 63 7.58 -0.21 8.06
C GLU A 63 8.14 -1.33 7.18
N GLY A 64 9.29 -1.85 7.55
CA GLY A 64 9.93 -2.93 6.83
C GLY A 64 10.56 -2.47 5.53
N HIS A 65 10.50 -3.33 4.54
CA HIS A 65 11.20 -3.14 3.28
C HIS A 65 10.45 -3.93 2.22
N VAL A 66 10.18 -3.32 1.09
CA VAL A 66 9.48 -3.98 -0.01
C VAL A 66 10.22 -3.73 -1.32
N ARG A 67 10.20 -4.73 -2.19
CA ARG A 67 10.74 -4.60 -3.54
C ARG A 67 9.60 -4.51 -4.53
N LEU A 68 9.67 -3.49 -5.39
CA LEU A 68 8.66 -3.28 -6.43
C LEU A 68 9.25 -3.64 -7.78
N GLY A 69 8.55 -4.49 -8.52
CA GLY A 69 8.91 -4.79 -9.90
C GLY A 69 8.29 -3.78 -10.83
N LEU A 70 9.12 -3.04 -11.56
CA LEU A 70 8.69 -2.04 -12.52
C LEU A 70 9.15 -2.45 -13.93
N SER A 71 8.67 -1.76 -14.93
CA SER A 71 9.04 -2.05 -16.33
C SER A 71 10.53 -1.89 -16.60
N ASN A 72 11.20 -1.02 -15.87
CA ASN A 72 12.64 -0.75 -16.04
C ASN A 72 13.53 -1.52 -15.07
N GLY A 73 12.96 -2.40 -14.28
CA GLY A 73 13.68 -3.14 -13.26
C GLY A 73 13.08 -2.91 -11.87
N ASP A 74 13.65 -3.59 -10.88
CA ASP A 74 13.12 -3.52 -9.53
C ASP A 74 13.66 -2.32 -8.78
N ILE A 75 12.85 -1.80 -7.87
CA ILE A 75 13.28 -0.78 -6.91
C ILE A 75 12.97 -1.27 -5.49
N ASP A 76 13.76 -0.82 -4.54
CA ASP A 76 13.53 -1.10 -3.13
C ASP A 76 12.93 0.12 -2.45
N LEU A 77 11.96 -0.13 -1.58
CA LEU A 77 11.32 0.91 -0.79
C LEU A 77 11.46 0.53 0.67
N LYS A 78 12.13 1.36 1.43
CA LYS A 78 12.38 1.13 2.85
C LYS A 78 11.44 1.97 3.71
N ALA A 79 11.34 1.62 4.98
CA ALA A 79 10.50 2.35 5.92
C ALA A 79 10.76 3.86 5.83
N GLY A 80 9.70 4.62 5.71
CA GLY A 80 9.76 6.08 5.58
C GLY A 80 9.90 6.58 4.15
N GLU A 81 10.17 5.70 3.19
CA GLU A 81 10.34 6.09 1.80
C GLU A 81 9.03 6.05 1.02
N TRP A 82 8.95 6.81 -0.05
CA TRP A 82 7.75 7.02 -0.82
C TRP A 82 8.08 7.02 -2.32
N VAL A 83 7.18 6.49 -3.12
CA VAL A 83 7.34 6.47 -4.57
C VAL A 83 6.02 6.82 -5.26
N PHE A 84 6.13 7.49 -6.39
CA PHE A 84 5.00 7.76 -7.27
C PHE A 84 5.11 6.88 -8.50
N LEU A 85 3.99 6.23 -8.86
CA LEU A 85 3.89 5.45 -10.09
C LEU A 85 2.76 6.02 -10.93
N ASP A 86 3.11 6.45 -12.12
CA ASP A 86 2.13 6.99 -13.03
C ASP A 86 1.27 5.85 -13.60
N ARG A 87 0.10 6.19 -14.09
CA ARG A 87 -0.89 5.20 -14.53
C ARG A 87 -0.43 4.29 -15.67
N SER A 88 0.64 4.67 -16.39
CA SER A 88 1.20 3.86 -17.47
C SER A 88 2.24 2.86 -16.98
N GLU A 89 2.59 2.90 -15.68
CA GLU A 89 3.64 2.04 -15.12
C GLU A 89 3.03 0.76 -14.57
N ASP A 90 3.41 -0.38 -15.14
CA ASP A 90 3.08 -1.70 -14.59
C ASP A 90 3.94 -1.97 -13.36
N HIS A 91 3.37 -2.64 -12.37
CA HIS A 91 4.09 -2.92 -11.13
C HIS A 91 3.64 -4.23 -10.48
N SER A 92 4.51 -4.76 -9.66
CA SER A 92 4.22 -5.98 -8.88
C SER A 92 4.89 -5.95 -7.50
#